data_29a698814446277fd48b42e74645a93b
#
_entry.id   29a698814446277fd48b42e74645a93b
#
_cell.length_a   1.000
_cell.length_b   1.000
_cell.length_c   1.000
_cell.angle_alpha   90.00
_cell.angle_beta   90.00
_cell.angle_gamma   90.00
#
_symmetry.space_group_name_H-M   'P 1'
#
loop_
_entity.id
_entity.type
_entity.pdbx_description
1 polymer ?
#
loop_
_entity_poly.entity_id
_entity_poly.type
_entity_poly.pdbx_seq_one_letter_code
_entity_poly.pdbx_strand_id
1 'polypeptide(L)'
;KRALDREQMVKLACLSLHSDAELKRSLDLFLFGFYAQGMAFVDIAYLKWKNISGNRIIYRRHKSKQLIQIVITPQIKSIIDEHGNNTNNAEEYVFSVIKNNANEYTQYRTALGRTNRHLKIISAKLKIDPPLTTYTARHTWATLAREYGAPVSAISAGLGHTKEEMTLVYLKELDLAPLHRINKMVNNL
;
A
#
# COMPACT_ATOMS: atom_id res chain seq x y z
N LYS A 1 -17.24 -2.99 -4.55
CA LYS A 1 -16.30 -2.16 -3.76
C LYS A 1 -14.89 -2.72 -3.88
N ARG A 2 -13.89 -1.92 -4.25
CA ARG A 2 -12.50 -2.42 -4.41
C ARG A 2 -11.68 -2.36 -3.11
N ALA A 3 -12.13 -1.58 -2.15
CA ALA A 3 -11.48 -1.47 -0.85
C ALA A 3 -11.97 -2.60 0.07
N LEU A 4 -11.06 -3.11 0.88
CA LEU A 4 -11.36 -4.02 1.97
C LEU A 4 -11.86 -3.25 3.19
N ASP A 5 -12.67 -3.89 4.00
CA ASP A 5 -12.99 -3.40 5.33
C ASP A 5 -11.88 -3.76 6.35
N ARG A 6 -12.04 -3.25 7.57
CA ARG A 6 -11.07 -3.46 8.66
C ARG A 6 -10.91 -4.94 9.01
N GLU A 7 -12.02 -5.70 9.04
CA GLU A 7 -12.00 -7.11 9.43
C GLU A 7 -11.23 -7.95 8.40
N GLN A 8 -11.47 -7.69 7.10
CA GLN A 8 -10.76 -8.33 6.00
C GLN A 8 -9.25 -8.01 6.04
N MET A 9 -8.88 -6.76 6.36
CA MET A 9 -7.47 -6.38 6.51
C MET A 9 -6.80 -7.08 7.69
N VAL A 10 -7.48 -7.22 8.83
CA VAL A 10 -6.97 -7.97 9.98
C VAL A 10 -6.78 -9.44 9.62
N LYS A 11 -7.75 -10.07 8.95
CA LYS A 11 -7.63 -11.47 8.46
C LYS A 11 -6.42 -11.65 7.54
N LEU A 12 -6.17 -10.69 6.65
CA LEU A 12 -4.99 -10.74 5.78
C LEU A 12 -3.69 -10.58 6.56
N ALA A 13 -3.62 -9.61 7.48
CA ALA A 13 -2.43 -9.35 8.28
C ALA A 13 -2.07 -10.52 9.23
N CYS A 14 -3.08 -11.27 9.68
CA CYS A 14 -2.91 -12.44 10.55
C CYS A 14 -2.79 -13.77 9.78
N LEU A 15 -2.86 -13.77 8.44
CA LEU A 15 -2.84 -14.97 7.64
C LEU A 15 -1.45 -15.63 7.68
N SER A 16 -1.40 -16.84 8.23
CA SER A 16 -0.19 -17.66 8.22
C SER A 16 -0.03 -18.38 6.87
N LEU A 17 1.10 -18.17 6.21
CA LEU A 17 1.48 -18.79 4.94
C LEU A 17 2.88 -19.43 5.02
N HIS A 18 3.21 -20.03 6.17
CA HIS A 18 4.56 -20.58 6.41
C HIS A 18 4.94 -21.69 5.41
N SER A 19 3.97 -22.41 4.85
CA SER A 19 4.21 -23.48 3.87
C SER A 19 4.41 -22.98 2.44
N ASP A 20 4.18 -21.68 2.14
CA ASP A 20 4.26 -21.12 0.81
C ASP A 20 4.94 -19.75 0.83
N ALA A 21 6.27 -19.76 0.73
CA ALA A 21 7.09 -18.55 0.81
C ALA A 21 6.78 -17.52 -0.30
N GLU A 22 6.36 -17.97 -1.49
CA GLU A 22 6.03 -17.08 -2.61
C GLU A 22 4.69 -16.36 -2.38
N LEU A 23 3.68 -17.08 -1.86
CA LEU A 23 2.42 -16.45 -1.46
C LEU A 23 2.64 -15.49 -0.30
N LYS A 24 3.43 -15.90 0.70
CA LYS A 24 3.77 -15.05 1.84
C LYS A 24 4.44 -13.76 1.39
N ARG A 25 5.49 -13.84 0.57
CA ARG A 25 6.17 -12.66 0.04
C ARG A 25 5.22 -11.74 -0.71
N SER A 26 4.30 -12.31 -1.52
CA SER A 26 3.33 -11.51 -2.27
C SER A 26 2.32 -10.81 -1.36
N LEU A 27 1.89 -11.46 -0.27
CA LEU A 27 1.05 -10.88 0.76
C LEU A 27 1.78 -9.76 1.50
N ASP A 28 3.03 -9.99 1.89
CA ASP A 28 3.82 -9.02 2.64
C ASP A 28 4.11 -7.76 1.82
N LEU A 29 4.38 -7.88 0.52
CA LEU A 29 4.50 -6.71 -0.37
C LEU A 29 3.16 -5.96 -0.54
N PHE A 30 2.03 -6.66 -0.52
CA PHE A 30 0.70 -6.04 -0.50
C PHE A 30 0.48 -5.28 0.81
N LEU A 31 0.79 -5.91 1.95
CA LEU A 31 0.69 -5.30 3.28
C LEU A 31 1.66 -4.12 3.43
N PHE A 32 2.88 -4.23 2.91
CA PHE A 32 3.80 -3.11 2.84
C PHE A 32 3.19 -1.92 2.12
N GLY A 33 2.60 -2.14 0.93
CA GLY A 33 1.91 -1.10 0.19
C GLY A 33 0.79 -0.45 0.99
N PHE A 34 0.02 -1.24 1.74
CA PHE A 34 -1.02 -0.74 2.62
C PHE A 34 -0.45 0.09 3.78
N TYR A 35 0.50 -0.45 4.55
CA TYR A 35 1.11 0.26 5.69
C TYR A 35 1.90 1.50 5.27
N ALA A 36 2.46 1.49 4.07
CA ALA A 36 3.15 2.61 3.46
C ALA A 36 2.19 3.61 2.77
N GLN A 37 1.06 3.92 3.41
CA GLN A 37 0.08 4.92 2.96
C GLN A 37 -0.46 4.66 1.55
N GLY A 38 -0.70 3.39 1.21
CA GLY A 38 -1.16 3.02 -0.11
C GLY A 38 -0.10 3.19 -1.21
N MET A 39 1.18 2.95 -0.89
CA MET A 39 2.27 2.98 -1.87
C MET A 39 1.96 2.05 -3.04
N ALA A 40 2.08 2.55 -4.26
CA ALA A 40 1.82 1.75 -5.45
C ALA A 40 2.91 0.69 -5.66
N PHE A 41 2.56 -0.48 -6.21
CA PHE A 41 3.52 -1.57 -6.41
C PHE A 41 4.71 -1.18 -7.29
N VAL A 42 4.53 -0.25 -8.23
CA VAL A 42 5.64 0.31 -9.00
C VAL A 42 6.62 1.07 -8.10
N ASP A 43 6.12 1.86 -7.15
CA ASP A 43 6.96 2.61 -6.22
C ASP A 43 7.69 1.67 -5.25
N ILE A 44 7.06 0.56 -4.84
CA ILE A 44 7.70 -0.52 -4.05
C ILE A 44 8.82 -1.18 -4.85
N ALA A 45 8.57 -1.50 -6.13
CA ALA A 45 9.53 -2.18 -6.99
C ALA A 45 10.80 -1.36 -7.24
N TYR A 46 10.65 -0.03 -7.35
CA TYR A 46 11.76 0.90 -7.60
C TYR A 46 12.30 1.56 -6.34
N LEU A 47 11.85 1.14 -5.14
CA LEU A 47 12.34 1.68 -3.87
C LEU A 47 13.79 1.24 -3.63
N LYS A 48 14.69 2.21 -3.42
CA LYS A 48 16.12 1.99 -3.17
C LYS A 48 16.46 2.27 -1.71
N TRP A 49 17.56 1.70 -1.23
CA TRP A 49 18.03 1.93 0.13
C TRP A 49 18.32 3.40 0.42
N LYS A 50 18.77 4.19 -0.55
CA LYS A 50 18.92 5.65 -0.42
C LYS A 50 17.61 6.40 -0.10
N ASN A 51 16.47 5.77 -0.33
CA ASN A 51 15.17 6.32 0.01
C ASN A 51 14.80 6.11 1.49
N ILE A 52 15.58 5.30 2.21
CA ILE A 52 15.40 5.05 3.64
C ILE A 52 16.38 5.91 4.41
N SER A 53 15.88 6.83 5.21
CA SER A 53 16.69 7.75 6.02
C SER A 53 16.12 7.80 7.44
N GLY A 54 16.91 7.28 8.40
CA GLY A 54 16.47 7.13 9.79
C GLY A 54 15.19 6.30 9.88
N ASN A 55 14.14 6.88 10.45
CA ASN A 55 12.84 6.22 10.59
C ASN A 55 11.83 6.60 9.47
N ARG A 56 12.31 7.03 8.31
CA ARG A 56 11.44 7.50 7.21
C ARG A 56 11.81 6.88 5.88
N ILE A 57 10.78 6.67 5.04
CA ILE A 57 10.92 6.42 3.62
C ILE A 57 10.63 7.74 2.91
N ILE A 58 11.60 8.22 2.10
CA ILE A 58 11.48 9.48 1.34
C ILE A 58 11.71 9.15 -0.13
N TYR A 59 10.68 9.27 -0.94
CA TYR A 59 10.77 8.93 -2.36
C TYR A 59 9.93 9.84 -3.24
N ARG A 60 10.28 9.90 -4.51
CA ARG A 60 9.42 10.55 -5.53
C ARG A 60 8.55 9.50 -6.20
N ARG A 61 7.24 9.72 -6.13
CA ARG A 61 6.26 8.83 -6.76
C ARG A 61 6.56 8.65 -8.25
N HIS A 62 6.58 7.42 -8.73
CA HIS A 62 6.95 7.10 -10.12
C HIS A 62 6.07 7.82 -11.14
N LYS A 63 4.74 7.84 -10.92
CA LYS A 63 3.75 8.43 -11.84
C LYS A 63 3.69 9.95 -11.78
N SER A 64 3.58 10.55 -10.60
CA SER A 64 3.30 12.00 -10.43
C SER A 64 4.53 12.82 -10.08
N LYS A 65 5.68 12.17 -9.80
CA LYS A 65 6.93 12.78 -9.32
C LYS A 65 6.82 13.57 -8.00
N GLN A 66 5.66 13.50 -7.35
CA GLN A 66 5.45 14.10 -6.03
C GLN A 66 6.38 13.47 -5.00
N LEU A 67 6.98 14.29 -4.15
CA LEU A 67 7.78 13.85 -3.01
C LEU A 67 6.85 13.34 -1.92
N ILE A 68 7.08 12.13 -1.46
CA ILE A 68 6.32 11.48 -0.38
C ILE A 68 7.27 11.11 0.74
N GLN A 69 6.82 11.34 1.97
CA GLN A 69 7.51 10.95 3.19
C GLN A 69 6.59 10.06 4.04
N ILE A 70 7.09 8.91 4.45
CA ILE A 70 6.37 7.91 5.23
C ILE A 70 7.19 7.56 6.46
N VAL A 71 6.58 7.58 7.64
CA VAL A 71 7.23 7.10 8.86
C VAL A 71 7.26 5.57 8.84
N ILE A 72 8.41 5.00 9.13
CA ILE A 72 8.58 3.55 9.23
C ILE A 72 7.95 3.07 10.54
N THR A 73 6.80 2.43 10.43
CA THR A 73 6.13 1.76 11.56
C THR A 73 6.76 0.40 11.83
N PRO A 74 6.50 -0.23 13.00
CA PRO A 74 6.97 -1.60 13.28
C PRO A 74 6.58 -2.61 12.18
N GLN A 75 5.38 -2.48 11.60
CA GLN A 75 4.89 -3.35 10.53
C GLN A 75 5.71 -3.17 9.23
N ILE A 76 5.98 -1.93 8.84
CA ILE A 76 6.83 -1.63 7.68
C ILE A 76 8.24 -2.18 7.91
N LYS A 77 8.79 -1.93 9.11
CA LYS A 77 10.13 -2.40 9.48
C LYS A 77 10.23 -3.92 9.41
N SER A 78 9.28 -4.65 9.98
CA SER A 78 9.26 -6.12 9.95
C SER A 78 9.31 -6.68 8.53
N ILE A 79 8.57 -6.07 7.58
CA ILE A 79 8.57 -6.51 6.18
C ILE A 79 9.91 -6.18 5.49
N ILE A 80 10.51 -5.03 5.80
CA ILE A 80 11.84 -4.67 5.28
C ILE A 80 12.89 -5.65 5.84
N ASP A 81 12.85 -5.95 7.13
CA ASP A 81 13.80 -6.86 7.77
C ASP A 81 13.70 -8.30 7.20
N GLU A 82 12.49 -8.75 6.83
CA GLU A 82 12.26 -10.10 6.29
C GLU A 82 12.58 -10.22 4.80
N HIS A 83 12.23 -9.22 3.99
CA HIS A 83 12.28 -9.30 2.52
C HIS A 83 13.25 -8.33 1.87
N GLY A 84 13.85 -7.43 2.64
CA GLY A 84 14.83 -6.48 2.15
C GLY A 84 16.14 -7.14 1.75
N ASN A 85 16.77 -6.62 0.71
CA ASN A 85 18.09 -7.06 0.31
C ASN A 85 19.13 -6.67 1.39
N ASN A 86 19.93 -7.64 1.83
CA ASN A 86 21.02 -7.37 2.74
C ASN A 86 22.22 -6.79 1.97
N THR A 87 22.30 -5.46 1.91
CA THR A 87 23.34 -4.73 1.19
C THR A 87 23.66 -3.41 1.86
N ASN A 88 24.91 -2.97 1.73
CA ASN A 88 25.35 -1.63 2.14
C ASN A 88 25.32 -0.63 0.96
N ASN A 89 24.90 -1.05 -0.22
CA ASN A 89 24.82 -0.19 -1.39
C ASN A 89 23.49 0.58 -1.43
N ALA A 90 23.54 1.88 -1.20
CA ALA A 90 22.40 2.77 -1.19
C ALA A 90 21.64 2.83 -2.55
N GLU A 91 22.29 2.49 -3.65
CA GLU A 91 21.67 2.47 -4.98
C GLU A 91 20.92 1.17 -5.31
N GLU A 92 21.07 0.14 -4.49
CA GLU A 92 20.32 -1.10 -4.68
C GLU A 92 18.85 -0.96 -4.26
N TYR A 93 18.00 -1.79 -4.88
CA TYR A 93 16.59 -1.87 -4.53
C TYR A 93 16.40 -2.51 -3.16
N VAL A 94 15.46 -1.97 -2.38
CA VAL A 94 15.12 -2.53 -1.05
C VAL A 94 14.58 -3.96 -1.20
N PHE A 95 13.70 -4.18 -2.17
CA PHE A 95 13.13 -5.49 -2.43
C PHE A 95 13.63 -6.05 -3.77
N SER A 96 13.94 -7.36 -3.82
CA SER A 96 14.34 -8.05 -5.06
C SER A 96 13.17 -8.25 -6.04
N VAL A 97 12.37 -7.19 -6.27
CA VAL A 97 11.35 -7.14 -7.33
C VAL A 97 12.05 -6.93 -8.67
N ILE A 98 13.02 -6.04 -8.68
CA ILE A 98 13.97 -5.79 -9.77
C ILE A 98 15.33 -6.27 -9.29
N LYS A 99 15.96 -7.19 -10.03
CA LYS A 99 17.22 -7.84 -9.62
C LYS A 99 18.46 -7.18 -10.19
N ASN A 100 18.33 -6.54 -11.34
CA ASN A 100 19.41 -5.87 -12.04
C ASN A 100 18.89 -4.74 -12.94
N ASN A 101 19.78 -3.89 -13.44
CA ASN A 101 19.41 -2.74 -14.26
C ASN A 101 19.01 -3.11 -15.71
N ALA A 102 19.15 -4.38 -16.11
CA ALA A 102 18.73 -4.81 -17.44
C ALA A 102 17.21 -5.07 -17.46
N ASN A 103 16.49 -4.39 -18.36
CA ASN A 103 15.04 -4.59 -18.55
C ASN A 103 14.20 -4.45 -17.25
N GLU A 104 14.49 -3.45 -16.41
CA GLU A 104 13.79 -3.17 -15.16
C GLU A 104 12.26 -3.17 -15.32
N TYR A 105 11.77 -2.55 -16.39
CA TYR A 105 10.34 -2.50 -16.67
C TYR A 105 9.74 -3.89 -16.87
N THR A 106 10.41 -4.76 -17.62
CA THR A 106 9.96 -6.14 -17.85
C THR A 106 9.96 -6.94 -16.56
N GLN A 107 11.00 -6.80 -15.71
CA GLN A 107 11.07 -7.46 -14.42
C GLN A 107 9.93 -7.00 -13.50
N TYR A 108 9.70 -5.69 -13.41
CA TYR A 108 8.57 -5.12 -12.68
C TYR A 108 7.22 -5.66 -13.17
N ARG A 109 6.98 -5.67 -14.49
CA ARG A 109 5.72 -6.17 -15.08
C ARG A 109 5.48 -7.64 -14.78
N THR A 110 6.52 -8.46 -14.88
CA THR A 110 6.47 -9.89 -14.56
C THR A 110 6.16 -10.11 -13.07
N ALA A 111 6.84 -9.38 -12.19
CA ALA A 111 6.60 -9.44 -10.75
C ALA A 111 5.19 -8.98 -10.39
N LEU A 112 4.69 -7.90 -10.99
CA LEU A 112 3.32 -7.41 -10.80
C LEU A 112 2.29 -8.48 -11.18
N GLY A 113 2.47 -9.12 -12.34
CA GLY A 113 1.58 -10.20 -12.81
C GLY A 113 1.58 -11.40 -11.85
N ARG A 114 2.76 -11.83 -11.39
CA ARG A 114 2.92 -12.90 -10.42
C ARG A 114 2.26 -12.55 -9.07
N THR A 115 2.57 -11.39 -8.51
CA THR A 115 1.99 -10.92 -7.25
C THR A 115 0.47 -10.86 -7.32
N ASN A 116 -0.10 -10.33 -8.40
CA ASN A 116 -1.56 -10.29 -8.56
C ASN A 116 -2.19 -11.69 -8.67
N ARG A 117 -1.48 -12.67 -9.29
CA ARG A 117 -1.93 -14.07 -9.33
C ARG A 117 -1.95 -14.67 -7.92
N HIS A 118 -0.90 -14.46 -7.13
CA HIS A 118 -0.82 -14.92 -5.75
C HIS A 118 -1.91 -14.29 -4.87
N LEU A 119 -2.15 -13.00 -5.02
CA LEU A 119 -3.22 -12.29 -4.31
C LEU A 119 -4.61 -12.85 -4.64
N LYS A 120 -4.86 -13.29 -5.88
CA LYS A 120 -6.12 -13.98 -6.24
C LYS A 120 -6.26 -15.32 -5.53
N ILE A 121 -5.17 -16.10 -5.40
CA ILE A 121 -5.17 -17.37 -4.65
C ILE A 121 -5.50 -17.09 -3.17
N ILE A 122 -4.88 -16.08 -2.58
CA ILE A 122 -5.15 -15.66 -1.20
C ILE A 122 -6.61 -15.22 -1.04
N SER A 123 -7.13 -14.45 -2.00
CA SER A 123 -8.54 -14.02 -2.00
C SER A 123 -9.50 -15.21 -1.97
N ALA A 124 -9.23 -16.22 -2.79
CA ALA A 124 -10.06 -17.42 -2.84
C ALA A 124 -10.03 -18.19 -1.49
N LYS A 125 -8.85 -18.31 -0.87
CA LYS A 125 -8.70 -18.94 0.47
C LYS A 125 -9.51 -18.20 1.55
N LEU A 126 -9.57 -16.87 1.48
CA LEU A 126 -10.27 -16.03 2.47
C LEU A 126 -11.71 -15.66 2.05
N LYS A 127 -12.18 -16.14 0.89
CA LYS A 127 -13.49 -15.82 0.31
C LYS A 127 -13.70 -14.30 0.15
N ILE A 128 -12.65 -13.58 -0.29
CA ILE A 128 -12.69 -12.15 -0.55
C ILE A 128 -13.11 -11.93 -2.01
N ASP A 129 -14.21 -11.18 -2.20
CA ASP A 129 -14.74 -10.76 -3.51
C ASP A 129 -14.95 -9.24 -3.54
N PRO A 130 -14.51 -8.53 -4.58
CA PRO A 130 -13.71 -9.01 -5.72
C PRO A 130 -12.29 -9.41 -5.33
N PRO A 131 -11.63 -10.25 -6.17
CA PRO A 131 -10.28 -10.73 -5.88
C PRO A 131 -9.27 -9.59 -5.73
N LEU A 132 -8.33 -9.77 -4.79
CA LEU A 132 -7.29 -8.81 -4.49
C LEU A 132 -6.36 -8.56 -5.69
N THR A 133 -5.90 -7.34 -5.77
CA THR A 133 -4.78 -6.91 -6.61
C THR A 133 -3.85 -6.04 -5.77
N THR A 134 -2.63 -5.82 -6.24
CA THR A 134 -1.70 -4.88 -5.58
C THR A 134 -2.31 -3.48 -5.42
N TYR A 135 -3.24 -3.10 -6.29
CA TYR A 135 -3.92 -1.81 -6.23
C TYR A 135 -5.01 -1.73 -5.14
N THR A 136 -5.53 -2.88 -4.70
CA THR A 136 -6.50 -2.97 -3.59
C THR A 136 -5.93 -2.38 -2.30
N ALA A 137 -4.64 -2.59 -2.00
CA ALA A 137 -3.98 -2.01 -0.84
C ALA A 137 -4.15 -0.48 -0.77
N ARG A 138 -3.95 0.19 -1.91
CA ARG A 138 -4.08 1.64 -2.03
C ARG A 138 -5.52 2.13 -1.85
N HIS A 139 -6.50 1.43 -2.46
CA HIS A 139 -7.90 1.74 -2.25
C HIS A 139 -8.30 1.57 -0.79
N THR A 140 -7.88 0.47 -0.18
CA THR A 140 -8.19 0.15 1.21
C THR A 140 -7.62 1.20 2.15
N TRP A 141 -6.35 1.58 2.00
CA TRP A 141 -5.75 2.63 2.82
C TRP A 141 -6.53 3.95 2.71
N ALA A 142 -6.85 4.40 1.50
CA ALA A 142 -7.58 5.65 1.29
C ALA A 142 -8.98 5.61 1.92
N THR A 143 -9.69 4.48 1.77
CA THR A 143 -11.04 4.31 2.33
C THR A 143 -11.00 4.29 3.86
N LEU A 144 -10.11 3.48 4.47
CA LEU A 144 -9.98 3.43 5.93
C LEU A 144 -9.50 4.75 6.51
N ALA A 145 -8.54 5.44 5.86
CA ALA A 145 -8.12 6.77 6.29
C ALA A 145 -9.31 7.75 6.34
N ARG A 146 -10.19 7.70 5.34
CA ARG A 146 -11.43 8.50 5.31
C ARG A 146 -12.39 8.10 6.43
N GLU A 147 -12.59 6.81 6.65
CA GLU A 147 -13.43 6.29 7.75
C GLU A 147 -12.92 6.73 9.13
N TYR A 148 -11.60 6.85 9.29
CA TYR A 148 -10.97 7.40 10.50
C TYR A 148 -10.97 8.93 10.56
N GLY A 149 -11.61 9.62 9.62
CA GLY A 149 -11.81 11.07 9.65
C GLY A 149 -10.69 11.89 9.01
N ALA A 150 -9.74 11.26 8.30
CA ALA A 150 -8.72 12.02 7.60
C ALA A 150 -9.35 12.92 6.50
N PRO A 151 -8.96 14.20 6.39
CA PRO A 151 -9.45 15.07 5.33
C PRO A 151 -8.94 14.60 3.96
N VAL A 152 -9.73 14.87 2.91
CA VAL A 152 -9.40 14.45 1.53
C VAL A 152 -8.04 15.00 1.09
N SER A 153 -7.70 16.23 1.49
CA SER A 153 -6.39 16.85 1.22
C SER A 153 -5.23 16.04 1.80
N ALA A 154 -5.33 15.58 3.05
CA ALA A 154 -4.32 14.73 3.68
C ALA A 154 -4.19 13.36 2.98
N ILE A 155 -5.34 12.73 2.64
CA ILE A 155 -5.36 11.48 1.89
C ILE A 155 -4.70 11.69 0.51
N SER A 156 -5.04 12.78 -0.18
CA SER A 156 -4.49 13.16 -1.48
C SER A 156 -2.98 13.33 -1.43
N ALA A 157 -2.49 14.05 -0.43
CA ALA A 157 -1.05 14.24 -0.19
C ALA A 157 -0.35 12.90 0.10
N GLY A 158 -0.89 12.07 1.00
CA GLY A 158 -0.35 10.74 1.32
C GLY A 158 -0.30 9.81 0.12
N LEU A 159 -1.29 9.90 -0.76
CA LEU A 159 -1.32 9.16 -2.03
C LEU A 159 -0.42 9.79 -3.12
N GLY A 160 0.11 11.01 -2.93
CA GLY A 160 0.89 11.73 -3.93
C GLY A 160 0.07 12.06 -5.18
N HIS A 161 -1.17 12.47 -5.02
CA HIS A 161 -1.99 13.00 -6.11
C HIS A 161 -1.67 14.48 -6.35
N THR A 162 -1.73 14.90 -7.60
CA THR A 162 -1.53 16.33 -7.99
C THR A 162 -2.81 17.15 -7.82
N LYS A 163 -3.97 16.48 -7.77
CA LYS A 163 -5.29 17.08 -7.61
C LYS A 163 -6.15 16.23 -6.70
N GLU A 164 -6.96 16.85 -5.85
CA GLU A 164 -7.86 16.16 -4.91
C GLU A 164 -8.96 15.36 -5.61
N GLU A 165 -9.42 15.79 -6.78
CA GLU A 165 -10.42 15.08 -7.56
C GLU A 165 -9.98 13.64 -7.88
N MET A 166 -8.67 13.42 -8.03
CA MET A 166 -8.13 12.06 -8.21
C MET A 166 -8.34 11.17 -6.98
N THR A 167 -8.44 11.77 -5.79
CA THR A 167 -8.70 11.06 -4.54
C THR A 167 -10.18 10.73 -4.40
N LEU A 168 -11.07 11.59 -4.85
CA LEU A 168 -12.51 11.39 -4.81
C LEU A 168 -12.96 10.14 -5.57
N VAL A 169 -12.22 9.73 -6.61
CA VAL A 169 -12.48 8.47 -7.33
C VAL A 169 -12.40 7.24 -6.40
N TYR A 170 -11.54 7.28 -5.38
CA TYR A 170 -11.41 6.22 -4.37
C TYR A 170 -12.50 6.27 -3.32
N LEU A 171 -13.13 7.44 -3.14
CA LEU A 171 -14.06 7.76 -2.06
C LEU A 171 -15.50 7.89 -2.57
N LYS A 172 -15.82 7.37 -3.75
CA LYS A 172 -17.07 7.59 -4.50
C LYS A 172 -18.39 7.22 -3.80
N GLU A 173 -18.36 6.48 -2.73
CA GLU A 173 -19.52 6.30 -1.85
C GLU A 173 -19.33 7.24 -0.65
N LEU A 174 -19.91 8.43 -0.71
CA LEU A 174 -20.01 9.34 0.43
C LEU A 174 -20.85 8.65 1.51
N ASP A 175 -20.17 8.03 2.47
CA ASP A 175 -20.81 7.71 3.73
C ASP A 175 -21.17 9.03 4.41
N LEU A 176 -22.48 9.26 4.62
CA LEU A 176 -22.98 10.46 5.30
C LEU A 176 -22.76 10.38 6.82
N ALA A 177 -22.34 9.25 7.35
CA ALA A 177 -22.11 9.06 8.78
C ALA A 177 -21.11 10.07 9.40
N PRO A 178 -19.98 10.41 8.73
CA PRO A 178 -19.11 11.48 9.24
C PRO A 178 -19.78 12.83 9.29
N LEU A 179 -20.61 13.17 8.31
CA LEU A 179 -21.35 14.44 8.28
C LEU A 179 -22.39 14.49 9.39
N HIS A 180 -23.12 13.40 9.62
CA HIS A 180 -24.08 13.30 10.73
C HIS A 180 -23.38 13.42 12.08
N ARG A 181 -22.19 12.80 12.23
CA ARG A 181 -21.40 12.92 13.47
C ARG A 181 -20.96 14.35 13.73
N ILE A 182 -20.42 15.02 12.71
CA ILE A 182 -19.99 16.43 12.79
C ILE A 182 -21.20 17.31 13.10
N ASN A 183 -22.33 17.12 12.40
CA ASN A 183 -23.54 17.91 12.65
C ASN A 183 -24.05 17.73 14.08
N LYS A 184 -24.01 16.51 14.61
CA LYS A 184 -24.37 16.25 16.02
C LYS A 184 -23.42 16.95 16.99
N MET A 185 -22.13 16.99 16.71
CA MET A 185 -21.13 17.71 17.53
C MET A 185 -21.37 19.21 17.49
N VAL A 186 -21.64 19.79 16.31
CA VAL A 186 -21.91 21.21 16.15
C VAL A 186 -23.24 21.63 16.81
N ASN A 187 -24.26 20.76 16.78
CA ASN A 187 -25.55 21.06 17.37
C ASN A 187 -25.59 20.88 18.91
N ASN A 188 -24.51 20.33 19.51
CA ASN A 188 -24.38 20.17 20.94
C ASN A 188 -23.48 21.26 21.60
N LEU A 189 -23.22 22.37 20.86
CA LEU A 189 -22.58 23.58 21.39
C LEU A 189 -23.62 24.43 22.16
#